data_d83e486557b7b17547ad9d4db49e3af4
#
_entry.id   d83e486557b7b17547ad9d4db49e3af4
#
_cell.length_a   1.000
_cell.length_b   1.000
_cell.length_c   1.000
_cell.angle_alpha   90.00
_cell.angle_beta   90.00
_cell.angle_gamma   90.00
#
_symmetry.space_group_name_H-M   'P 1'
#
loop_
_entity.id
_entity.type
_entity.pdbx_description
1 polymer ?
#
loop_
_entity_poly.entity_id
_entity_poly.type
_entity_poly.pdbx_seq_one_letter_code
_entity_poly.pdbx_strand_id
1 'polypeptide(L)'
;MVDRQDALGLPLAKPLDEAAIREFSSNVRGQLIRPEDDGYDAARLVFNGMVNRRPALIVRCAGVADVVGGVEFARSHDLPLSIRGGGHSVAGKAVCDGGLMLDLSPMKGMRVDPVRMTAEAQAGLTLGEFDHETQEIGLATTLGVVSVTGIAGLTLGGGLGWLNGKHGLACDNLISADVVTADGQLVIANEEENEDLFWGIRGGGGNFGVVTSFGYRLHPVGTVLGGGLSYPLSKAREVLRFYHEFASGCPDELSTTASMGVAPDGSGVVGVSVCYCGPAEEGEMVLRPLREFGSPLADNIQPMAYTTLQSAPDSGFPPGRRHYWKSSYLKELSDDAIEVMVRFVSEMPSPTTGVGLQQMHGAASRVDPTVTAFPHRDEHYDFLILSQWADPEESERNVEWTRSFFEAMGPFFEEGVYVNNLGDEGEDRVKAAYGANFERLLALKGKYDPTNLFRLNQNIRPPAQAASGVVP
;
A
#
# COMPACT_ATOMS: atom_id res chain seq x y z
N MET A 1 -38.00 15.17 4.67
CA MET A 1 -36.60 15.53 4.92
C MET A 1 -35.80 14.61 4.03
N VAL A 2 -35.05 15.15 3.06
CA VAL A 2 -34.20 14.32 2.19
C VAL A 2 -32.97 14.01 3.01
N ASP A 3 -32.78 12.73 3.32
CA ASP A 3 -31.51 12.28 3.94
C ASP A 3 -30.36 12.67 3.00
N ARG A 4 -29.54 13.60 3.45
CA ARG A 4 -28.31 13.97 2.73
C ARG A 4 -27.30 12.86 2.99
N GLN A 5 -26.89 12.18 1.94
CA GLN A 5 -25.83 11.18 1.96
C GLN A 5 -24.51 11.82 1.48
N ASP A 6 -23.39 11.31 1.99
CA ASP A 6 -22.05 11.67 1.49
C ASP A 6 -21.77 11.00 0.13
N ALA A 7 -20.58 11.24 -0.44
CA ALA A 7 -20.13 10.64 -1.72
C ALA A 7 -19.99 9.09 -1.67
N LEU A 8 -20.10 8.49 -0.47
CA LEU A 8 -20.08 7.03 -0.25
C LEU A 8 -21.48 6.47 0.06
N GLY A 9 -22.54 7.32 -0.03
CA GLY A 9 -23.91 6.93 0.30
C GLY A 9 -24.18 6.78 1.82
N LEU A 10 -23.29 7.28 2.66
CA LEU A 10 -23.44 7.25 4.12
C LEU A 10 -24.24 8.46 4.60
N PRO A 11 -25.06 8.33 5.66
CA PRO A 11 -25.75 9.47 6.24
C PRO A 11 -24.72 10.49 6.75
N LEU A 12 -24.93 11.77 6.43
CA LEU A 12 -24.10 12.85 6.98
C LEU A 12 -24.21 12.87 8.50
N ALA A 13 -23.08 12.94 9.17
CA ALA A 13 -23.02 13.03 10.63
C ALA A 13 -23.87 14.22 11.14
N LYS A 14 -24.54 14.02 12.28
CA LYS A 14 -25.21 15.12 12.98
C LYS A 14 -24.20 16.20 13.33
N PRO A 15 -24.58 17.50 13.34
CA PRO A 15 -23.70 18.55 13.82
C PRO A 15 -23.17 18.19 15.21
N LEU A 16 -21.84 18.22 15.36
CA LEU A 16 -21.19 17.99 16.66
C LEU A 16 -21.50 19.13 17.62
N ASP A 17 -21.76 18.80 18.87
CA ASP A 17 -21.92 19.79 19.93
C ASP A 17 -20.58 20.47 20.23
N GLU A 18 -20.57 21.80 20.27
CA GLU A 18 -19.39 22.60 20.56
C GLU A 18 -18.81 22.33 21.97
N ALA A 19 -19.64 21.91 22.94
CA ALA A 19 -19.16 21.51 24.25
C ALA A 19 -18.35 20.20 24.17
N ALA A 20 -18.84 19.22 23.42
CA ALA A 20 -18.15 17.94 23.20
C ALA A 20 -16.83 18.15 22.44
N ILE A 21 -16.79 19.03 21.42
CA ILE A 21 -15.55 19.38 20.73
C ILE A 21 -14.55 20.03 21.65
N ARG A 22 -14.96 20.97 22.52
CA ARG A 22 -14.08 21.64 23.50
C ARG A 22 -13.52 20.65 24.52
N GLU A 23 -14.37 19.76 25.04
CA GLU A 23 -13.94 18.72 25.98
C GLU A 23 -12.91 17.80 25.33
N PHE A 24 -13.21 17.28 24.11
CA PHE A 24 -12.29 16.46 23.35
C PHE A 24 -10.96 17.19 23.10
N SER A 25 -11.02 18.43 22.62
CA SER A 25 -9.83 19.25 22.33
C SER A 25 -8.93 19.45 23.54
N SER A 26 -9.51 19.58 24.75
CA SER A 26 -8.74 19.78 25.98
C SER A 26 -7.93 18.54 26.39
N ASN A 27 -8.27 17.36 25.88
CA ASN A 27 -7.60 16.09 26.16
C ASN A 27 -6.62 15.68 25.06
N VAL A 28 -6.65 16.34 23.87
CA VAL A 28 -5.72 16.08 22.77
C VAL A 28 -4.38 16.76 23.05
N ARG A 29 -3.29 15.98 23.07
CA ARG A 29 -1.93 16.49 23.19
C ARG A 29 -1.38 17.02 21.88
N GLY A 30 -1.81 16.42 20.75
CA GLY A 30 -1.49 16.87 19.42
C GLY A 30 -2.25 18.13 19.01
N GLN A 31 -2.59 18.22 17.75
CA GLN A 31 -3.33 19.36 17.20
C GLN A 31 -4.72 18.91 16.71
N LEU A 32 -5.77 19.54 17.22
CA LEU A 32 -7.11 19.43 16.62
C LEU A 32 -7.29 20.58 15.63
N ILE A 33 -7.69 20.26 14.41
CA ILE A 33 -7.91 21.19 13.29
C ILE A 33 -9.35 21.11 12.85
N ARG A 34 -9.99 22.27 12.69
CA ARG A 34 -11.39 22.45 12.25
C ARG A 34 -11.42 23.04 10.84
N PRO A 35 -12.55 22.94 10.11
CA PRO A 35 -12.68 23.49 8.76
C PRO A 35 -12.39 25.00 8.62
N GLU A 36 -12.58 25.77 9.69
CA GLU A 36 -12.32 27.21 9.78
C GLU A 36 -10.86 27.56 10.13
N ASP A 37 -10.06 26.59 10.54
CA ASP A 37 -8.67 26.84 10.98
C ASP A 37 -7.72 26.99 9.79
N ASP A 38 -6.71 27.85 9.97
CA ASP A 38 -5.60 27.95 9.04
C ASP A 38 -4.88 26.60 8.91
N GLY A 39 -4.59 26.21 7.67
CA GLY A 39 -3.93 24.93 7.38
C GLY A 39 -4.87 23.71 7.24
N TYR A 40 -6.19 23.86 7.47
CA TYR A 40 -7.14 22.77 7.31
C TYR A 40 -7.08 22.13 5.91
N ASP A 41 -7.11 22.96 4.86
CA ASP A 41 -7.07 22.44 3.48
C ASP A 41 -5.77 21.69 3.19
N ALA A 42 -4.64 22.09 3.75
CA ALA A 42 -3.38 21.33 3.65
C ALA A 42 -3.43 20.02 4.46
N ALA A 43 -4.00 20.06 5.66
CA ALA A 43 -4.06 18.92 6.56
C ALA A 43 -4.94 17.77 6.05
N ARG A 44 -6.00 18.04 5.28
CA ARG A 44 -6.90 17.02 4.72
C ARG A 44 -6.41 16.40 3.42
N LEU A 45 -5.37 16.92 2.80
CA LEU A 45 -4.85 16.40 1.53
C LEU A 45 -4.25 15.01 1.71
N VAL A 46 -4.48 14.17 0.72
CA VAL A 46 -3.90 12.82 0.59
C VAL A 46 -3.17 12.71 -0.75
N PHE A 47 -2.44 11.62 -0.95
CA PHE A 47 -1.65 11.36 -2.15
C PHE A 47 -2.43 11.57 -3.46
N ASN A 48 -3.62 10.98 -3.58
CA ASN A 48 -4.42 11.03 -4.78
C ASN A 48 -5.20 12.37 -4.90
N GLY A 49 -4.79 13.22 -5.84
CA GLY A 49 -5.43 14.52 -6.11
C GLY A 49 -6.88 14.47 -6.61
N MET A 50 -7.42 13.28 -6.94
CA MET A 50 -8.85 13.12 -7.21
C MET A 50 -9.71 13.17 -5.93
N VAL A 51 -9.08 12.93 -4.77
CA VAL A 51 -9.78 12.85 -3.49
C VAL A 51 -9.91 14.23 -2.87
N ASN A 52 -11.14 14.74 -2.79
CA ASN A 52 -11.44 16.04 -2.21
C ASN A 52 -12.52 15.90 -1.12
N ARG A 53 -12.18 15.25 0.00
CA ARG A 53 -13.07 15.03 1.13
C ARG A 53 -12.80 16.05 2.24
N ARG A 54 -13.83 16.33 3.04
CA ARG A 54 -13.80 17.37 4.09
C ARG A 54 -14.20 16.80 5.45
N PRO A 55 -13.25 16.33 6.26
CA PRO A 55 -13.50 15.90 7.64
C PRO A 55 -14.14 17.03 8.46
N ALA A 56 -15.02 16.69 9.40
CA ALA A 56 -15.53 17.66 10.38
C ALA A 56 -14.41 18.07 11.37
N LEU A 57 -13.55 17.12 11.70
CA LEU A 57 -12.40 17.32 12.58
C LEU A 57 -11.19 16.55 12.07
N ILE A 58 -9.99 17.11 12.25
CA ILE A 58 -8.71 16.41 12.02
C ILE A 58 -7.93 16.47 13.34
N VAL A 59 -7.48 15.31 13.83
CA VAL A 59 -6.54 15.22 14.94
C VAL A 59 -5.18 14.79 14.43
N ARG A 60 -4.20 15.68 14.48
CA ARG A 60 -2.79 15.34 14.24
C ARG A 60 -2.21 14.77 15.54
N CYS A 61 -2.18 13.44 15.61
CA CYS A 61 -1.87 12.71 16.83
C CYS A 61 -0.39 12.87 17.21
N ALA A 62 -0.13 13.26 18.47
CA ALA A 62 1.22 13.30 19.03
C ALA A 62 1.61 11.99 19.73
N GLY A 63 0.66 11.07 19.93
CA GLY A 63 0.90 9.79 20.57
C GLY A 63 -0.37 8.95 20.72
N VAL A 64 -0.22 7.80 21.37
CA VAL A 64 -1.28 6.78 21.51
C VAL A 64 -2.52 7.33 22.22
N ALA A 65 -2.35 8.21 23.23
CA ALA A 65 -3.49 8.79 23.96
C ALA A 65 -4.44 9.58 23.06
N ASP A 66 -3.91 10.31 22.05
CA ASP A 66 -4.72 11.02 21.07
C ASP A 66 -5.49 10.06 20.16
N VAL A 67 -4.89 8.91 19.82
CA VAL A 67 -5.53 7.86 19.03
C VAL A 67 -6.66 7.21 19.81
N VAL A 68 -6.43 6.84 21.07
CA VAL A 68 -7.46 6.28 21.98
C VAL A 68 -8.63 7.26 22.11
N GLY A 69 -8.34 8.51 22.47
CA GLY A 69 -9.38 9.54 22.62
C GLY A 69 -10.15 9.79 21.33
N GLY A 70 -9.47 9.75 20.18
CA GLY A 70 -10.10 9.93 18.87
C GLY A 70 -11.02 8.75 18.48
N VAL A 71 -10.62 7.49 18.75
CA VAL A 71 -11.43 6.30 18.55
C VAL A 71 -12.69 6.35 19.44
N GLU A 72 -12.52 6.68 20.72
CA GLU A 72 -13.64 6.82 21.67
C GLU A 72 -14.59 7.94 21.28
N PHE A 73 -14.06 9.08 20.84
CA PHE A 73 -14.85 10.23 20.40
C PHE A 73 -15.66 9.87 19.13
N ALA A 74 -15.02 9.27 18.14
CA ALA A 74 -15.71 8.84 16.90
C ALA A 74 -16.82 7.84 17.19
N ARG A 75 -16.55 6.84 18.05
CA ARG A 75 -17.53 5.83 18.47
C ARG A 75 -18.71 6.44 19.21
N SER A 76 -18.45 7.33 20.19
CA SER A 76 -19.52 7.90 21.03
C SER A 76 -20.44 8.84 20.26
N HIS A 77 -19.95 9.42 19.15
CA HIS A 77 -20.69 10.37 18.32
C HIS A 77 -21.13 9.80 16.98
N ASP A 78 -20.92 8.48 16.76
CA ASP A 78 -21.25 7.77 15.50
C ASP A 78 -20.65 8.45 14.26
N LEU A 79 -19.37 8.88 14.38
CA LEU A 79 -18.68 9.57 13.28
C LEU A 79 -18.00 8.60 12.33
N PRO A 80 -18.00 8.87 11.02
CA PRO A 80 -17.05 8.26 10.11
C PRO A 80 -15.62 8.52 10.62
N LEU A 81 -14.81 7.45 10.67
CA LEU A 81 -13.43 7.53 11.16
C LEU A 81 -12.45 7.13 10.07
N SER A 82 -11.59 8.05 9.65
CA SER A 82 -10.48 7.77 8.74
C SER A 82 -9.15 7.85 9.46
N ILE A 83 -8.23 6.96 9.07
CA ILE A 83 -6.89 6.89 9.65
C ILE A 83 -5.87 7.18 8.55
N ARG A 84 -5.00 8.17 8.78
CA ARG A 84 -3.91 8.53 7.90
C ARG A 84 -2.55 8.20 8.54
N GLY A 85 -1.82 7.23 7.98
CA GLY A 85 -0.37 7.12 8.14
C GLY A 85 0.33 8.04 7.12
N GLY A 86 0.90 7.47 6.04
CA GLY A 86 1.47 8.26 4.93
C GLY A 86 0.44 8.83 3.94
N GLY A 87 -0.85 8.49 4.03
CA GLY A 87 -1.89 9.02 3.14
C GLY A 87 -1.83 8.54 1.68
N HIS A 88 -1.11 7.47 1.39
CA HIS A 88 -0.78 7.00 0.03
C HIS A 88 -1.86 6.09 -0.61
N SER A 89 -3.00 5.85 0.06
CA SER A 89 -4.09 5.04 -0.48
C SER A 89 -4.66 5.65 -1.76
N VAL A 90 -4.57 4.94 -2.87
CA VAL A 90 -5.15 5.35 -4.17
C VAL A 90 -6.67 5.47 -4.10
N ALA A 91 -7.35 4.64 -3.28
CA ALA A 91 -8.78 4.68 -3.04
C ALA A 91 -9.22 5.88 -2.17
N GLY A 92 -8.28 6.66 -1.62
CA GLY A 92 -8.58 7.83 -0.79
C GLY A 92 -9.23 7.51 0.55
N LYS A 93 -9.04 6.32 1.09
CA LYS A 93 -9.65 5.88 2.34
C LYS A 93 -9.03 6.53 3.60
N ALA A 94 -7.89 7.22 3.44
CA ALA A 94 -7.19 7.91 4.53
C ALA A 94 -7.84 9.24 4.95
N VAL A 95 -8.90 9.67 4.31
CA VAL A 95 -9.67 10.88 4.61
C VAL A 95 -11.16 10.64 4.40
N CYS A 96 -12.02 11.24 5.24
CA CYS A 96 -13.48 11.10 5.18
C CYS A 96 -14.19 12.44 4.97
N ASP A 97 -15.47 12.39 4.63
CA ASP A 97 -16.36 13.54 4.68
C ASP A 97 -17.12 13.57 6.00
N GLY A 98 -17.26 14.74 6.61
CA GLY A 98 -18.10 15.00 7.78
C GLY A 98 -17.74 14.23 9.06
N GLY A 99 -16.66 13.43 9.05
CA GLY A 99 -16.23 12.59 10.16
C GLY A 99 -14.96 13.09 10.85
N LEU A 100 -14.32 12.20 11.61
CA LEU A 100 -13.04 12.43 12.26
C LEU A 100 -11.91 11.79 11.43
N MET A 101 -10.85 12.55 11.18
CA MET A 101 -9.61 12.03 10.60
C MET A 101 -8.53 12.00 11.69
N LEU A 102 -8.00 10.82 12.00
CA LEU A 102 -6.80 10.67 12.81
C LEU A 102 -5.58 10.66 11.92
N ASP A 103 -4.79 11.71 12.00
CA ASP A 103 -3.54 11.86 11.28
C ASP A 103 -2.37 11.43 12.15
N LEU A 104 -1.81 10.26 11.85
CA LEU A 104 -0.68 9.67 12.55
C LEU A 104 0.67 10.17 12.02
N SER A 105 0.69 10.99 10.97
CA SER A 105 1.94 11.43 10.33
C SER A 105 2.92 12.15 11.26
N PRO A 106 2.53 12.76 12.42
CA PRO A 106 3.48 13.27 13.39
C PRO A 106 4.11 12.19 14.28
N MET A 107 3.56 10.99 14.33
CA MET A 107 4.07 9.89 15.16
C MET A 107 5.23 9.20 14.43
N LYS A 108 6.45 9.72 14.57
CA LYS A 108 7.66 9.33 13.85
C LYS A 108 8.77 8.78 14.76
N GLY A 109 8.43 8.41 15.98
CA GLY A 109 9.40 7.78 16.88
C GLY A 109 9.85 6.43 16.32
N MET A 110 11.17 6.19 16.34
CA MET A 110 11.78 4.94 15.91
C MET A 110 12.93 4.56 16.85
N ARG A 111 13.08 3.27 17.10
CA ARG A 111 14.18 2.69 17.84
C ARG A 111 14.69 1.45 17.11
N VAL A 112 15.97 1.45 16.79
CA VAL A 112 16.64 0.29 16.17
C VAL A 112 17.49 -0.42 17.23
N ASP A 113 17.38 -1.75 17.28
CA ASP A 113 18.27 -2.63 18.06
C ASP A 113 19.18 -3.40 17.10
N PRO A 114 20.46 -2.96 16.94
CA PRO A 114 21.38 -3.59 16.00
C PRO A 114 21.83 -4.99 16.44
N VAL A 115 21.71 -5.31 17.73
CA VAL A 115 22.11 -6.62 18.26
C VAL A 115 21.04 -7.67 17.99
N ARG A 116 19.77 -7.30 18.21
CA ARG A 116 18.63 -8.17 17.92
C ARG A 116 18.20 -8.12 16.46
N MET A 117 18.73 -7.14 15.70
CA MET A 117 18.31 -6.82 14.34
C MET A 117 16.79 -6.62 14.28
N THR A 118 16.27 -5.69 15.12
CA THR A 118 14.87 -5.32 15.16
C THR A 118 14.70 -3.82 15.17
N ALA A 119 13.55 -3.35 14.73
CA ALA A 119 13.15 -1.95 14.83
C ALA A 119 11.73 -1.83 15.39
N GLU A 120 11.53 -0.93 16.34
CA GLU A 120 10.22 -0.43 16.74
C GLU A 120 9.98 0.91 16.04
N ALA A 121 8.88 1.02 15.29
CA ALA A 121 8.61 2.15 14.41
C ALA A 121 7.16 2.63 14.55
N GLN A 122 6.95 3.91 14.81
CA GLN A 122 5.60 4.48 14.89
C GLN A 122 4.96 4.61 13.50
N ALA A 123 3.64 4.53 13.47
CA ALA A 123 2.81 4.39 12.27
C ALA A 123 2.83 5.59 11.31
N GLY A 124 3.35 6.73 11.73
CA GLY A 124 3.47 7.95 10.90
C GLY A 124 4.70 8.00 10.01
N LEU A 125 5.65 7.07 10.17
CA LEU A 125 6.86 7.00 9.36
C LEU A 125 6.55 6.67 7.89
N THR A 126 7.33 7.26 7.00
CA THR A 126 7.43 6.83 5.60
C THR A 126 8.53 5.77 5.44
N LEU A 127 8.54 5.09 4.29
CA LEU A 127 9.58 4.12 3.96
C LEU A 127 10.97 4.75 3.98
N GLY A 128 11.11 5.93 3.35
CA GLY A 128 12.39 6.63 3.30
C GLY A 128 12.91 7.04 4.67
N GLU A 129 12.03 7.46 5.60
CA GLU A 129 12.40 7.77 6.97
C GLU A 129 12.84 6.51 7.74
N PHE A 130 12.15 5.40 7.54
CA PHE A 130 12.52 4.10 8.12
C PHE A 130 13.85 3.59 7.58
N ASP A 131 14.02 3.60 6.26
CA ASP A 131 15.24 3.13 5.60
C ASP A 131 16.45 3.99 5.95
N HIS A 132 16.26 5.31 6.11
CA HIS A 132 17.32 6.23 6.54
C HIS A 132 17.92 5.77 7.89
N GLU A 133 17.08 5.53 8.89
CA GLU A 133 17.53 5.13 10.23
C GLU A 133 18.19 3.74 10.24
N THR A 134 17.64 2.77 9.49
CA THR A 134 18.15 1.40 9.50
C THR A 134 19.42 1.24 8.68
N GLN A 135 19.55 1.98 7.59
CA GLN A 135 20.71 1.90 6.69
C GLN A 135 21.96 2.56 7.27
N GLU A 136 21.87 3.47 8.24
CA GLU A 136 23.03 3.99 9.00
C GLU A 136 23.83 2.88 9.69
N ILE A 137 23.18 1.76 9.95
CA ILE A 137 23.82 0.57 10.57
C ILE A 137 23.83 -0.65 9.65
N GLY A 138 23.58 -0.46 8.35
CA GLY A 138 23.62 -1.52 7.33
C GLY A 138 22.50 -2.55 7.44
N LEU A 139 21.35 -2.19 8.02
CA LEU A 139 20.17 -3.05 8.14
C LEU A 139 19.02 -2.51 7.31
N ALA A 140 18.09 -3.40 6.88
CA ALA A 140 16.83 -3.07 6.26
C ALA A 140 15.79 -4.16 6.49
N THR A 141 14.53 -3.88 6.17
CA THR A 141 13.47 -4.88 6.04
C THR A 141 12.73 -4.67 4.73
N THR A 142 11.97 -5.68 4.28
CA THR A 142 11.11 -5.47 3.12
C THR A 142 10.04 -4.44 3.47
N LEU A 143 9.92 -3.41 2.65
CA LEU A 143 8.82 -2.44 2.69
C LEU A 143 8.17 -2.34 1.31
N GLY A 144 8.21 -1.16 0.67
CA GLY A 144 7.65 -0.95 -0.67
C GLY A 144 8.72 -0.56 -1.69
N VAL A 145 8.31 0.16 -2.74
CA VAL A 145 9.19 0.60 -3.82
C VAL A 145 9.20 2.13 -4.03
N VAL A 146 8.43 2.90 -3.24
CA VAL A 146 8.36 4.37 -3.31
C VAL A 146 8.53 4.93 -1.91
N SER A 147 9.60 5.71 -1.68
CA SER A 147 10.05 6.09 -0.33
C SER A 147 9.08 6.99 0.42
N VAL A 148 8.23 7.75 -0.27
CA VAL A 148 7.20 8.62 0.33
C VAL A 148 5.96 7.89 0.81
N THR A 149 5.85 6.59 0.57
CA THR A 149 4.75 5.74 1.07
C THR A 149 4.87 5.56 2.60
N GLY A 150 3.74 5.57 3.31
CA GLY A 150 3.72 5.29 4.75
C GLY A 150 3.88 3.80 5.07
N ILE A 151 4.67 3.47 6.11
CA ILE A 151 4.90 2.08 6.52
C ILE A 151 3.62 1.37 6.95
N ALA A 152 2.67 2.09 7.59
CA ALA A 152 1.51 1.48 8.23
C ALA A 152 0.56 0.80 7.23
N GLY A 153 -0.03 1.57 6.31
CA GLY A 153 -0.96 1.01 5.34
C GLY A 153 -0.31 -0.05 4.45
N LEU A 154 0.95 0.17 4.06
CA LEU A 154 1.72 -0.76 3.26
C LEU A 154 1.85 -2.12 3.97
N THR A 155 2.35 -2.15 5.19
CA THR A 155 2.58 -3.39 5.96
C THR A 155 1.28 -4.13 6.26
N LEU A 156 0.24 -3.39 6.66
CA LEU A 156 -1.06 -3.98 6.99
C LEU A 156 -1.72 -4.69 5.79
N GLY A 157 -1.42 -4.26 4.57
CA GLY A 157 -1.90 -4.92 3.34
C GLY A 157 -0.93 -5.94 2.73
N GLY A 158 0.21 -6.22 3.38
CA GLY A 158 1.23 -7.17 2.90
C GLY A 158 2.60 -6.52 2.76
N GLY A 159 2.77 -5.57 1.86
CA GLY A 159 4.03 -4.85 1.63
C GLY A 159 4.98 -5.56 0.68
N LEU A 160 4.70 -5.48 -0.63
CA LEU A 160 5.55 -5.97 -1.71
C LEU A 160 6.63 -4.94 -2.05
N GLY A 161 7.90 -5.35 -2.07
CA GLY A 161 9.02 -4.43 -2.29
C GLY A 161 10.31 -5.09 -2.80
N TRP A 162 11.40 -4.31 -2.84
CA TRP A 162 12.66 -4.71 -3.44
C TRP A 162 13.38 -5.89 -2.77
N LEU A 163 13.02 -6.25 -1.55
CA LEU A 163 13.67 -7.32 -0.79
C LEU A 163 12.79 -8.58 -0.65
N ASN A 164 11.65 -8.61 -1.33
CA ASN A 164 10.63 -9.66 -1.18
C ASN A 164 11.14 -11.06 -1.53
N GLY A 165 11.99 -11.18 -2.55
CA GLY A 165 12.54 -12.46 -2.98
C GLY A 165 13.37 -13.14 -1.88
N LYS A 166 14.18 -12.37 -1.16
CA LYS A 166 15.07 -12.89 -0.12
C LYS A 166 14.44 -12.91 1.28
N HIS A 167 13.62 -11.90 1.61
CA HIS A 167 13.19 -11.66 2.98
C HIS A 167 11.67 -11.71 3.17
N GLY A 168 10.89 -12.08 2.14
CA GLY A 168 9.42 -12.10 2.21
C GLY A 168 8.83 -10.70 2.14
N LEU A 169 7.52 -10.59 2.39
CA LEU A 169 6.79 -9.33 2.41
C LEU A 169 7.06 -8.53 3.70
N ALA A 170 6.65 -7.26 3.75
CA ALA A 170 6.74 -6.45 4.97
C ALA A 170 6.00 -7.10 6.14
N CYS A 171 4.81 -7.65 5.91
CA CYS A 171 4.01 -8.34 6.92
C CYS A 171 4.64 -9.66 7.43
N ASP A 172 5.55 -10.28 6.67
CA ASP A 172 6.28 -11.47 7.07
C ASP A 172 7.43 -11.13 8.03
N ASN A 173 7.88 -9.87 7.99
CA ASN A 173 8.91 -9.34 8.86
C ASN A 173 8.36 -8.63 10.10
N LEU A 174 7.03 -8.54 10.23
CA LEU A 174 6.39 -8.00 11.44
C LEU A 174 6.53 -9.01 12.59
N ILE A 175 6.97 -8.54 13.75
CA ILE A 175 7.12 -9.34 14.98
C ILE A 175 6.16 -8.94 16.08
N SER A 176 5.69 -7.68 16.06
CA SER A 176 4.69 -7.18 17.00
C SER A 176 4.02 -5.91 16.46
N ALA A 177 2.88 -5.54 17.03
CA ALA A 177 2.24 -4.25 16.80
C ALA A 177 1.45 -3.80 18.05
N ASP A 178 1.43 -2.47 18.28
CA ASP A 178 0.54 -1.85 19.24
C ASP A 178 -0.72 -1.39 18.53
N VAL A 179 -1.88 -1.86 18.96
CA VAL A 179 -3.17 -1.65 18.28
C VAL A 179 -4.18 -1.02 19.21
N VAL A 180 -4.80 0.08 18.80
CA VAL A 180 -5.99 0.64 19.44
C VAL A 180 -7.22 0.02 18.79
N THR A 181 -7.96 -0.79 19.54
CA THR A 181 -9.15 -1.53 19.08
C THR A 181 -10.41 -0.64 19.04
N ALA A 182 -11.51 -1.12 18.47
CA ALA A 182 -12.74 -0.34 18.30
C ALA A 182 -13.41 0.06 19.63
N ASP A 183 -13.13 -0.64 20.71
CA ASP A 183 -13.56 -0.30 22.08
C ASP A 183 -12.63 0.70 22.79
N GLY A 184 -11.56 1.18 22.11
CA GLY A 184 -10.62 2.18 22.64
C GLY A 184 -9.48 1.57 23.46
N GLN A 185 -9.34 0.24 23.55
CA GLN A 185 -8.25 -0.36 24.29
C GLN A 185 -6.97 -0.43 23.47
N LEU A 186 -5.84 -0.14 24.12
CA LEU A 186 -4.52 -0.40 23.57
C LEU A 186 -4.11 -1.84 23.90
N VAL A 187 -3.86 -2.64 22.87
CA VAL A 187 -3.42 -4.03 23.00
C VAL A 187 -2.13 -4.26 22.22
N ILE A 188 -1.31 -5.19 22.69
CA ILE A 188 -0.16 -5.70 21.95
C ILE A 188 -0.60 -6.92 21.16
N ALA A 189 -0.22 -6.99 19.89
CA ALA A 189 -0.45 -8.13 19.01
C ALA A 189 0.90 -8.71 18.55
N ASN A 190 1.16 -9.95 18.87
CA ASN A 190 2.36 -10.71 18.49
C ASN A 190 2.04 -12.22 18.50
N GLU A 191 3.04 -13.08 18.37
CA GLU A 191 2.86 -14.54 18.37
C GLU A 191 2.42 -15.13 19.74
N GLU A 192 2.56 -14.37 20.83
CA GLU A 192 2.22 -14.81 22.19
C GLU A 192 0.95 -14.11 22.74
N GLU A 193 0.71 -12.87 22.29
CA GLU A 193 -0.39 -12.03 22.76
C GLU A 193 -1.29 -11.60 21.60
N ASN A 194 -2.60 -11.83 21.70
CA ASN A 194 -3.58 -11.50 20.65
C ASN A 194 -3.17 -12.06 19.28
N GLU A 195 -2.75 -13.34 19.24
CA GLU A 195 -2.24 -14.04 18.07
C GLU A 195 -3.19 -13.94 16.86
N ASP A 196 -4.49 -14.02 17.08
CA ASP A 196 -5.49 -13.90 16.03
C ASP A 196 -5.53 -12.48 15.42
N LEU A 197 -5.38 -11.43 16.24
CA LEU A 197 -5.26 -10.06 15.77
C LEU A 197 -3.94 -9.87 15.01
N PHE A 198 -2.84 -10.44 15.54
CA PHE A 198 -1.53 -10.40 14.90
C PHE A 198 -1.58 -11.06 13.51
N TRP A 199 -2.26 -12.21 13.40
CA TRP A 199 -2.51 -12.82 12.12
C TRP A 199 -3.29 -11.88 11.17
N GLY A 200 -4.35 -11.26 11.67
CA GLY A 200 -5.25 -10.40 10.88
C GLY A 200 -4.59 -9.15 10.33
N ILE A 201 -3.72 -8.50 11.11
CA ILE A 201 -3.02 -7.27 10.68
C ILE A 201 -1.85 -7.54 9.73
N ARG A 202 -1.47 -8.81 9.51
CA ARG A 202 -0.45 -9.21 8.55
C ARG A 202 -1.06 -9.53 7.18
N GLY A 203 -1.66 -8.51 6.53
CA GLY A 203 -2.29 -8.60 5.21
C GLY A 203 -3.78 -8.26 5.16
N GLY A 204 -4.50 -8.27 6.31
CA GLY A 204 -5.94 -7.97 6.37
C GLY A 204 -6.28 -6.47 6.42
N GLY A 205 -5.28 -5.60 6.32
CA GLY A 205 -5.48 -4.14 6.30
C GLY A 205 -5.88 -3.55 7.65
N GLY A 206 -6.38 -2.33 7.62
CA GLY A 206 -6.79 -1.56 8.81
C GLY A 206 -8.20 -1.88 9.33
N ASN A 207 -8.66 -3.13 9.18
CA ASN A 207 -10.03 -3.53 9.51
C ASN A 207 -10.30 -3.73 11.01
N PHE A 208 -9.26 -3.91 11.83
CA PHE A 208 -9.38 -4.45 13.19
C PHE A 208 -8.99 -3.45 14.29
N GLY A 209 -8.39 -2.33 13.92
CA GLY A 209 -7.90 -1.33 14.86
C GLY A 209 -6.95 -0.33 14.19
N VAL A 210 -6.52 0.64 14.98
CA VAL A 210 -5.49 1.62 14.60
C VAL A 210 -4.15 1.14 15.13
N VAL A 211 -3.26 0.72 14.23
CA VAL A 211 -1.89 0.37 14.63
C VAL A 211 -1.10 1.65 14.86
N THR A 212 -0.50 1.78 16.03
CA THR A 212 0.25 2.97 16.45
C THR A 212 1.76 2.76 16.42
N SER A 213 2.21 1.50 16.54
CA SER A 213 3.62 1.10 16.48
C SER A 213 3.74 -0.30 15.88
N PHE A 214 4.84 -0.54 15.19
CA PHE A 214 5.19 -1.80 14.53
C PHE A 214 6.58 -2.25 15.00
N GLY A 215 6.73 -3.51 15.38
CA GLY A 215 8.01 -4.15 15.59
C GLY A 215 8.41 -4.96 14.36
N TYR A 216 9.55 -4.65 13.75
CA TYR A 216 10.04 -5.33 12.55
C TYR A 216 11.30 -6.13 12.83
N ARG A 217 11.44 -7.27 12.15
CA ARG A 217 12.72 -7.96 11.95
C ARG A 217 13.49 -7.22 10.87
N LEU A 218 14.79 -7.01 11.12
CA LEU A 218 15.72 -6.42 10.18
C LEU A 218 16.70 -7.46 9.66
N HIS A 219 17.26 -7.18 8.50
CA HIS A 219 18.23 -8.02 7.82
C HIS A 219 19.46 -7.21 7.43
N PRO A 220 20.67 -7.80 7.38
CA PRO A 220 21.84 -7.16 6.81
C PRO A 220 21.62 -6.87 5.32
N VAL A 221 21.59 -5.59 4.97
CA VAL A 221 21.51 -5.11 3.59
C VAL A 221 22.46 -3.94 3.45
N GLY A 222 23.51 -4.16 2.70
CA GLY A 222 24.50 -3.13 2.39
C GLY A 222 24.25 -2.49 1.02
N THR A 223 25.34 -2.30 0.28
CA THR A 223 25.27 -1.89 -1.14
C THR A 223 24.55 -2.95 -1.96
N VAL A 224 23.59 -2.52 -2.79
CA VAL A 224 22.86 -3.36 -3.73
C VAL A 224 23.31 -3.08 -5.17
N LEU A 225 23.15 -4.05 -6.07
CA LEU A 225 23.16 -3.76 -7.50
C LEU A 225 21.73 -3.37 -7.88
N GLY A 226 21.53 -2.08 -8.08
CA GLY A 226 20.23 -1.49 -8.36
C GLY A 226 20.21 -0.68 -9.65
N GLY A 227 19.04 -0.43 -10.18
CA GLY A 227 18.84 0.30 -11.42
C GLY A 227 18.01 -0.47 -12.43
N GLY A 228 18.24 -0.24 -13.72
CA GLY A 228 17.48 -0.96 -14.74
C GLY A 228 18.00 -0.71 -16.15
N LEU A 229 17.43 -1.47 -17.08
CA LEU A 229 17.65 -1.30 -18.51
C LEU A 229 16.35 -0.78 -19.14
N SER A 230 16.51 0.03 -20.20
CA SER A 230 15.38 0.51 -20.99
C SER A 230 15.58 0.20 -22.46
N TYR A 231 14.49 -0.07 -23.16
CA TYR A 231 14.43 -0.38 -24.59
C TYR A 231 13.30 0.41 -25.25
N PRO A 232 13.36 0.62 -26.60
CA PRO A 232 12.23 1.19 -27.31
C PRO A 232 10.97 0.31 -27.13
N LEU A 233 9.80 0.92 -27.02
CA LEU A 233 8.52 0.18 -26.91
C LEU A 233 8.29 -0.80 -28.06
N SER A 234 8.84 -0.53 -29.26
CA SER A 234 8.82 -1.44 -30.40
C SER A 234 9.49 -2.80 -30.15
N LYS A 235 10.31 -2.90 -29.08
CA LYS A 235 10.96 -4.12 -28.62
C LYS A 235 10.23 -4.79 -27.45
N ALA A 236 9.09 -4.26 -27.02
CA ALA A 236 8.41 -4.72 -25.79
C ALA A 236 8.10 -6.24 -25.84
N ARG A 237 7.65 -6.78 -26.98
CA ARG A 237 7.40 -8.22 -27.10
C ARG A 237 8.66 -9.05 -26.82
N GLU A 238 9.79 -8.69 -27.44
CA GLU A 238 11.06 -9.40 -27.26
C GLU A 238 11.56 -9.28 -25.81
N VAL A 239 11.50 -8.05 -25.25
CA VAL A 239 11.95 -7.75 -23.90
C VAL A 239 11.10 -8.45 -22.84
N LEU A 240 9.77 -8.43 -22.95
CA LEU A 240 8.88 -9.04 -21.96
C LEU A 240 8.92 -10.58 -21.99
N ARG A 241 9.09 -11.19 -23.17
CA ARG A 241 9.34 -12.63 -23.26
C ARG A 241 10.65 -13.02 -22.57
N PHE A 242 11.73 -12.33 -22.92
CA PHE A 242 13.02 -12.56 -22.28
C PHE A 242 12.94 -12.31 -20.76
N TYR A 243 12.27 -11.23 -20.34
CA TYR A 243 12.06 -10.93 -18.93
C TYR A 243 11.35 -12.07 -18.20
N HIS A 244 10.29 -12.63 -18.77
CA HIS A 244 9.56 -13.73 -18.17
C HIS A 244 10.45 -14.98 -17.99
N GLU A 245 11.23 -15.35 -19.01
CA GLU A 245 12.17 -16.46 -18.92
C GLU A 245 13.28 -16.18 -17.88
N PHE A 246 13.83 -14.99 -17.88
CA PHE A 246 14.87 -14.56 -16.94
C PHE A 246 14.36 -14.53 -15.49
N ALA A 247 13.18 -13.93 -15.27
CA ALA A 247 12.61 -13.75 -13.94
C ALA A 247 12.20 -15.09 -13.30
N SER A 248 11.71 -16.05 -14.08
CA SER A 248 11.33 -17.39 -13.57
C SER A 248 12.50 -18.21 -13.02
N GLY A 249 13.74 -17.84 -13.34
CA GLY A 249 14.97 -18.50 -12.86
C GLY A 249 15.79 -17.68 -11.90
N CYS A 250 15.30 -16.56 -11.41
CA CYS A 250 16.04 -15.66 -10.52
C CYS A 250 16.28 -16.26 -9.14
N PRO A 251 17.49 -16.03 -8.55
CA PRO A 251 17.74 -16.36 -7.16
C PRO A 251 16.97 -15.41 -6.24
N ASP A 252 16.79 -15.81 -4.98
CA ASP A 252 16.07 -15.05 -3.97
C ASP A 252 16.62 -13.62 -3.77
N GLU A 253 17.91 -13.42 -3.95
CA GLU A 253 18.59 -12.14 -3.83
C GLU A 253 18.19 -11.11 -4.88
N LEU A 254 17.58 -11.53 -5.99
CA LEU A 254 17.21 -10.65 -7.11
C LEU A 254 15.71 -10.40 -7.16
N SER A 255 15.28 -9.20 -6.87
CA SER A 255 13.91 -8.73 -7.16
C SER A 255 13.87 -7.95 -8.47
N THR A 256 12.82 -8.17 -9.28
CA THR A 256 12.66 -7.58 -10.60
C THR A 256 11.29 -6.98 -10.82
N THR A 257 11.24 -5.95 -11.67
CA THR A 257 9.99 -5.34 -12.14
C THR A 257 10.15 -4.97 -13.61
N ALA A 258 9.29 -5.49 -14.47
CA ALA A 258 9.16 -4.91 -15.83
C ALA A 258 8.16 -3.76 -15.83
N SER A 259 8.41 -2.77 -16.67
CA SER A 259 7.52 -1.62 -16.81
C SER A 259 7.43 -1.14 -18.25
N MET A 260 6.30 -0.52 -18.58
CA MET A 260 6.11 0.17 -19.85
C MET A 260 5.55 1.57 -19.58
N GLY A 261 6.00 2.53 -20.36
CA GLY A 261 5.61 3.93 -20.19
C GLY A 261 6.17 4.82 -21.27
N VAL A 262 6.29 6.10 -20.95
CA VAL A 262 6.80 7.14 -21.86
C VAL A 262 8.04 7.77 -21.22
N ALA A 263 9.12 7.85 -21.99
CA ALA A 263 10.34 8.56 -21.59
C ALA A 263 10.14 10.08 -21.59
N PRO A 264 11.03 10.88 -20.96
CA PRO A 264 10.91 12.34 -20.91
C PRO A 264 10.87 13.02 -22.29
N ASP A 265 11.41 12.39 -23.32
CA ASP A 265 11.38 12.90 -24.70
C ASP A 265 10.07 12.55 -25.45
N GLY A 266 9.12 11.89 -24.80
CA GLY A 266 7.85 11.47 -25.37
C GLY A 266 7.89 10.12 -26.08
N SER A 267 9.02 9.44 -26.15
CA SER A 267 9.11 8.11 -26.77
C SER A 267 8.58 7.01 -25.84
N GLY A 268 7.87 6.04 -26.43
CA GLY A 268 7.44 4.86 -25.69
C GLY A 268 8.62 3.96 -25.32
N VAL A 269 8.66 3.49 -24.09
CA VAL A 269 9.73 2.63 -23.55
C VAL A 269 9.17 1.42 -22.82
N VAL A 270 9.95 0.34 -22.83
CA VAL A 270 9.82 -0.81 -21.94
C VAL A 270 11.10 -0.94 -21.14
N GLY A 271 11.00 -1.20 -19.84
CA GLY A 271 12.16 -1.29 -18.95
C GLY A 271 12.10 -2.52 -18.05
N VAL A 272 13.26 -2.92 -17.55
CA VAL A 272 13.40 -3.92 -16.49
C VAL A 272 14.25 -3.30 -15.39
N SER A 273 13.65 -3.12 -14.21
CA SER A 273 14.30 -2.65 -13.00
C SER A 273 14.68 -3.81 -12.11
N VAL A 274 15.81 -3.69 -11.40
CA VAL A 274 16.37 -4.76 -10.58
C VAL A 274 16.86 -4.25 -9.24
N CYS A 275 16.81 -5.13 -8.21
CA CYS A 275 17.51 -5.00 -6.96
C CYS A 275 18.13 -6.34 -6.61
N TYR A 276 19.45 -6.42 -6.67
CA TYR A 276 20.19 -7.60 -6.19
C TYR A 276 20.85 -7.26 -4.84
N CYS A 277 20.43 -7.94 -3.79
CA CYS A 277 20.84 -7.69 -2.40
C CYS A 277 21.80 -8.76 -1.83
N GLY A 278 22.50 -9.49 -2.69
CA GLY A 278 23.57 -10.43 -2.36
C GLY A 278 24.96 -9.85 -2.61
N PRO A 279 26.03 -10.70 -2.61
CA PRO A 279 27.38 -10.29 -2.96
C PRO A 279 27.45 -9.73 -4.38
N ALA A 280 28.10 -8.57 -4.56
CA ALA A 280 28.12 -7.86 -5.83
C ALA A 280 28.69 -8.69 -7.00
N GLU A 281 29.75 -9.48 -6.76
CA GLU A 281 30.34 -10.33 -7.79
C GLU A 281 29.38 -11.41 -8.30
N GLU A 282 28.58 -11.99 -7.40
CA GLU A 282 27.54 -12.96 -7.76
C GLU A 282 26.41 -12.26 -8.51
N GLY A 283 26.02 -11.06 -8.08
CA GLY A 283 25.01 -10.23 -8.74
C GLY A 283 25.37 -9.87 -10.18
N GLU A 284 26.63 -9.54 -10.46
CA GLU A 284 27.10 -9.29 -11.83
C GLU A 284 26.99 -10.55 -12.72
N MET A 285 27.22 -11.74 -12.15
CA MET A 285 27.01 -12.99 -12.90
C MET A 285 25.53 -13.26 -13.17
N VAL A 286 24.68 -13.04 -12.16
CA VAL A 286 23.21 -13.21 -12.27
C VAL A 286 22.62 -12.24 -13.28
N LEU A 287 23.07 -10.98 -13.30
CA LEU A 287 22.56 -9.93 -14.16
C LEU A 287 23.15 -9.93 -15.58
N ARG A 288 24.21 -10.72 -15.83
CA ARG A 288 24.87 -10.78 -17.15
C ARG A 288 23.90 -11.09 -18.30
N PRO A 289 23.02 -12.11 -18.23
CA PRO A 289 22.08 -12.38 -19.32
C PRO A 289 21.18 -11.20 -19.64
N LEU A 290 20.76 -10.44 -18.60
CA LEU A 290 19.92 -9.25 -18.75
C LEU A 290 20.70 -8.13 -19.44
N ARG A 291 21.97 -7.89 -19.07
CA ARG A 291 22.81 -6.85 -19.68
C ARG A 291 23.22 -7.18 -21.12
N GLU A 292 23.40 -8.46 -21.45
CA GLU A 292 23.77 -8.92 -22.78
C GLU A 292 22.57 -9.03 -23.73
N PHE A 293 21.32 -8.92 -23.19
CA PHE A 293 20.13 -9.04 -24.02
C PHE A 293 19.90 -7.79 -24.87
N GLY A 294 19.85 -7.99 -26.17
CA GLY A 294 19.49 -6.97 -27.15
C GLY A 294 20.42 -5.76 -27.19
N SER A 295 19.86 -4.59 -27.44
CA SER A 295 20.56 -3.29 -27.46
C SER A 295 19.73 -2.29 -26.67
N PRO A 296 19.97 -2.13 -25.36
CA PRO A 296 19.23 -1.19 -24.54
C PRO A 296 19.54 0.25 -24.92
N LEU A 297 18.55 1.16 -24.72
CA LEU A 297 18.74 2.61 -24.81
C LEU A 297 19.60 3.11 -23.64
N ALA A 298 19.43 2.49 -22.47
CA ALA A 298 20.22 2.77 -21.28
C ALA A 298 20.37 1.52 -20.41
N ASP A 299 21.53 1.40 -19.77
CA ASP A 299 21.82 0.48 -18.67
C ASP A 299 22.31 1.33 -17.49
N ASN A 300 21.50 1.40 -16.45
CA ASN A 300 21.77 2.16 -15.24
C ASN A 300 22.02 1.26 -14.02
N ILE A 301 22.17 -0.05 -14.23
CA ILE A 301 22.45 -0.99 -13.15
C ILE A 301 23.88 -0.76 -12.63
N GLN A 302 23.98 -0.45 -11.33
CA GLN A 302 25.26 -0.17 -10.67
C GLN A 302 25.18 -0.46 -9.18
N PRO A 303 26.32 -0.60 -8.50
CA PRO A 303 26.35 -0.60 -7.05
C PRO A 303 25.85 0.72 -6.49
N MET A 304 24.89 0.67 -5.56
CA MET A 304 24.32 1.86 -4.92
C MET A 304 23.85 1.57 -3.50
N ALA A 305 23.65 2.60 -2.70
CA ALA A 305 22.99 2.46 -1.41
C ALA A 305 21.53 2.01 -1.61
N TYR A 306 21.01 1.16 -0.74
CA TYR A 306 19.62 0.71 -0.81
C TYR A 306 18.63 1.89 -0.75
N THR A 307 18.92 2.90 0.08
CA THR A 307 18.11 4.14 0.15
C THR A 307 18.06 4.91 -1.18
N THR A 308 19.13 4.86 -1.97
CA THR A 308 19.16 5.49 -3.31
C THR A 308 18.22 4.77 -4.28
N LEU A 309 18.23 3.44 -4.27
CA LEU A 309 17.29 2.65 -5.08
C LEU A 309 15.84 2.90 -4.65
N GLN A 310 15.59 2.88 -3.34
CA GLN A 310 14.25 3.04 -2.75
C GLN A 310 13.62 4.41 -3.07
N SER A 311 14.41 5.47 -3.16
CA SER A 311 13.94 6.83 -3.49
C SER A 311 13.95 7.15 -5.00
N ALA A 312 14.52 6.29 -5.84
CA ALA A 312 14.62 6.55 -7.29
C ALA A 312 13.27 6.81 -7.97
N PRO A 313 12.15 6.13 -7.63
CA PRO A 313 10.86 6.38 -8.24
C PRO A 313 10.11 7.62 -7.73
N ASP A 314 10.54 8.26 -6.64
CA ASP A 314 9.76 9.30 -5.93
C ASP A 314 9.32 10.46 -6.81
N SER A 315 10.19 10.89 -7.72
CA SER A 315 9.86 11.98 -8.68
C SER A 315 8.68 11.64 -9.60
N GLY A 316 8.38 10.37 -9.80
CA GLY A 316 7.21 9.88 -10.54
C GLY A 316 5.89 9.98 -9.77
N PHE A 317 5.96 10.19 -8.45
CA PHE A 317 4.79 10.19 -7.56
C PHE A 317 4.65 11.48 -6.74
N PRO A 318 4.65 12.67 -7.39
CA PRO A 318 4.50 13.93 -6.66
C PRO A 318 3.10 14.04 -6.03
N PRO A 319 2.98 14.68 -4.85
CA PRO A 319 1.69 14.91 -4.21
C PRO A 319 0.72 15.69 -5.11
N GLY A 320 -0.57 15.40 -4.99
CA GLY A 320 -1.64 16.12 -5.68
C GLY A 320 -1.87 15.72 -7.15
N ARG A 321 -1.09 14.79 -7.70
CA ARG A 321 -1.40 14.19 -8.99
C ARG A 321 -2.66 13.33 -8.88
N ARG A 322 -3.45 13.29 -9.94
CA ARG A 322 -4.67 12.48 -10.03
C ARG A 322 -4.29 11.05 -10.37
N HIS A 323 -4.88 10.08 -9.67
CA HIS A 323 -4.57 8.66 -9.86
C HIS A 323 -5.83 7.83 -9.98
N TYR A 324 -5.83 6.92 -10.94
CA TYR A 324 -6.83 5.87 -11.05
C TYR A 324 -6.13 4.56 -11.44
N TRP A 325 -6.02 3.65 -10.48
CA TRP A 325 -5.27 2.41 -10.66
C TRP A 325 -6.19 1.22 -10.83
N LYS A 326 -5.73 0.23 -11.58
CA LYS A 326 -6.33 -1.09 -11.71
C LYS A 326 -5.22 -2.13 -11.64
N SER A 327 -5.41 -3.19 -10.85
CA SER A 327 -4.44 -4.24 -10.62
C SER A 327 -5.10 -5.61 -10.61
N SER A 328 -4.34 -6.63 -11.02
CA SER A 328 -4.64 -8.05 -10.83
C SER A 328 -3.35 -8.85 -10.90
N TYR A 329 -3.40 -10.16 -10.65
CA TYR A 329 -2.23 -11.02 -10.80
C TYR A 329 -2.16 -11.65 -12.19
N LEU A 330 -0.93 -11.81 -12.69
CA LEU A 330 -0.60 -12.57 -13.90
C LEU A 330 0.42 -13.65 -13.54
N LYS A 331 0.13 -14.90 -13.88
CA LYS A 331 1.07 -16.01 -13.68
C LYS A 331 2.15 -16.04 -14.75
N GLU A 332 1.77 -15.74 -15.97
CA GLU A 332 2.65 -15.78 -17.13
C GLU A 332 2.45 -14.56 -18.04
N LEU A 333 3.45 -14.25 -18.83
CA LEU A 333 3.40 -13.20 -19.84
C LEU A 333 3.24 -13.85 -21.22
N SER A 334 2.02 -14.31 -21.53
CA SER A 334 1.71 -14.88 -22.85
C SER A 334 1.83 -13.83 -23.96
N ASP A 335 2.08 -14.27 -25.18
CA ASP A 335 2.18 -13.39 -26.33
C ASP A 335 0.93 -12.53 -26.53
N ASP A 336 -0.24 -13.10 -26.31
CA ASP A 336 -1.50 -12.39 -26.46
C ASP A 336 -1.67 -11.33 -25.37
N ALA A 337 -1.26 -11.61 -24.12
CA ALA A 337 -1.23 -10.61 -23.05
C ALA A 337 -0.27 -9.45 -23.37
N ILE A 338 0.93 -9.79 -23.86
CA ILE A 338 1.94 -8.78 -24.28
C ILE A 338 1.38 -7.91 -25.41
N GLU A 339 0.72 -8.49 -26.42
CA GLU A 339 0.10 -7.73 -27.52
C GLU A 339 -0.95 -6.73 -27.03
N VAL A 340 -1.82 -7.17 -26.10
CA VAL A 340 -2.81 -6.26 -25.49
C VAL A 340 -2.11 -5.12 -24.74
N MET A 341 -1.10 -5.44 -23.92
CA MET A 341 -0.35 -4.42 -23.18
C MET A 341 0.32 -3.39 -24.13
N VAL A 342 1.03 -3.86 -25.16
CA VAL A 342 1.72 -2.98 -26.13
C VAL A 342 0.74 -2.07 -26.86
N ARG A 343 -0.40 -2.60 -27.28
CA ARG A 343 -1.46 -1.81 -27.94
C ARG A 343 -1.93 -0.67 -27.06
N PHE A 344 -2.33 -0.96 -25.82
CA PHE A 344 -2.85 0.06 -24.92
C PHE A 344 -1.78 1.08 -24.50
N VAL A 345 -0.55 0.64 -24.25
CA VAL A 345 0.56 1.53 -23.93
C VAL A 345 0.89 2.47 -25.08
N SER A 346 0.76 2.02 -26.34
CA SER A 346 0.97 2.88 -27.51
C SER A 346 -0.09 4.00 -27.65
N GLU A 347 -1.25 3.84 -27.02
CA GLU A 347 -2.38 4.78 -27.06
C GLU A 347 -2.62 5.48 -25.70
N MET A 348 -1.60 5.49 -24.85
CA MET A 348 -1.68 6.00 -23.48
C MET A 348 -2.07 7.49 -23.44
N PRO A 349 -3.14 7.88 -22.72
CA PRO A 349 -3.65 9.26 -22.78
C PRO A 349 -2.79 10.27 -22.02
N SER A 350 -2.00 9.83 -21.04
CA SER A 350 -1.12 10.68 -20.23
C SER A 350 0.31 10.16 -20.25
N PRO A 351 1.32 11.02 -20.51
CA PRO A 351 2.73 10.60 -20.53
C PRO A 351 3.29 10.22 -19.15
N THR A 352 2.54 10.48 -18.08
CA THR A 352 2.94 10.11 -16.72
C THR A 352 2.31 8.80 -16.25
N THR A 353 1.44 8.22 -17.06
CA THR A 353 0.88 6.88 -16.83
C THR A 353 1.94 5.82 -17.11
N GLY A 354 1.89 4.70 -16.40
CA GLY A 354 2.76 3.56 -16.60
C GLY A 354 2.04 2.23 -16.35
N VAL A 355 2.65 1.15 -16.77
CA VAL A 355 2.24 -0.22 -16.48
C VAL A 355 3.39 -0.93 -15.79
N GLY A 356 3.12 -1.54 -14.64
CA GLY A 356 4.10 -2.30 -13.86
C GLY A 356 3.77 -3.78 -13.81
N LEU A 357 4.81 -4.60 -13.79
CA LEU A 357 4.77 -6.05 -13.62
C LEU A 357 5.79 -6.39 -12.53
N GLN A 358 5.41 -6.24 -11.27
CA GLN A 358 6.30 -6.53 -10.14
C GLN A 358 6.26 -8.02 -9.82
N GLN A 359 7.42 -8.66 -9.89
CA GLN A 359 7.55 -10.08 -9.59
C GLN A 359 7.43 -10.34 -8.08
N MET A 360 6.60 -11.31 -7.70
CA MET A 360 6.59 -11.94 -6.39
C MET A 360 7.13 -13.37 -6.52
N HIS A 361 8.18 -13.68 -5.79
CA HIS A 361 8.86 -14.98 -5.82
C HIS A 361 9.66 -15.25 -4.54
N GLY A 362 10.37 -16.35 -4.51
CA GLY A 362 11.36 -16.67 -3.49
C GLY A 362 10.74 -16.77 -2.08
N ALA A 363 11.31 -16.09 -1.09
CA ALA A 363 10.83 -16.15 0.29
C ALA A 363 9.36 -15.72 0.43
N ALA A 364 8.90 -14.71 -0.32
CA ALA A 364 7.52 -14.24 -0.26
C ALA A 364 6.52 -15.29 -0.73
N SER A 365 6.88 -16.10 -1.73
CA SER A 365 6.02 -17.14 -2.28
C SER A 365 6.10 -18.47 -1.53
N ARG A 366 7.11 -18.67 -0.68
CA ARG A 366 7.26 -19.89 0.13
C ARG A 366 6.54 -19.86 1.47
N VAL A 367 5.99 -18.71 1.88
CA VAL A 367 5.15 -18.62 3.09
C VAL A 367 3.82 -19.32 2.83
N ASP A 368 3.40 -20.21 3.75
CA ASP A 368 2.08 -20.84 3.65
C ASP A 368 0.97 -19.77 3.67
N PRO A 369 0.01 -19.80 2.74
CA PRO A 369 -1.05 -18.78 2.61
C PRO A 369 -1.90 -18.56 3.86
N THR A 370 -1.88 -19.51 4.81
CA THR A 370 -2.68 -19.46 6.04
C THR A 370 -1.96 -18.87 7.24
N VAL A 371 -0.63 -18.69 7.16
CA VAL A 371 0.23 -18.19 8.27
C VAL A 371 0.03 -16.69 8.52
N THR A 372 -0.35 -15.95 7.49
CA THR A 372 -0.72 -14.54 7.57
C THR A 372 -2.08 -14.31 6.90
N ALA A 373 -2.66 -13.14 7.07
CA ALA A 373 -3.91 -12.79 6.38
C ALA A 373 -3.71 -12.52 4.87
N PHE A 374 -2.47 -12.35 4.40
CA PHE A 374 -2.15 -12.21 2.98
C PHE A 374 -2.17 -13.58 2.28
N PRO A 375 -3.16 -13.87 1.39
CA PRO A 375 -3.38 -15.23 0.89
C PRO A 375 -2.61 -15.58 -0.39
N HIS A 376 -2.27 -14.58 -1.22
CA HIS A 376 -1.75 -14.80 -2.58
C HIS A 376 -0.23 -14.99 -2.53
N ARG A 377 0.21 -16.26 -2.39
CA ARG A 377 1.62 -16.63 -2.19
C ARG A 377 2.27 -17.30 -3.40
N ASP A 378 1.49 -17.63 -4.44
CA ASP A 378 2.06 -18.21 -5.65
C ASP A 378 3.02 -17.23 -6.34
N GLU A 379 3.99 -17.78 -7.08
CA GLU A 379 4.86 -16.97 -7.94
C GLU A 379 4.04 -16.37 -9.08
N HIS A 380 4.02 -15.05 -9.15
CA HIS A 380 3.25 -14.29 -10.12
C HIS A 380 3.81 -12.87 -10.30
N TYR A 381 3.20 -12.14 -11.21
CA TYR A 381 3.41 -10.71 -11.37
C TYR A 381 2.20 -9.95 -10.81
N ASP A 382 2.45 -8.97 -9.92
CA ASP A 382 1.46 -7.92 -9.63
C ASP A 382 1.41 -6.98 -10.84
N PHE A 383 0.39 -7.18 -11.69
CA PHE A 383 0.12 -6.31 -12.81
C PHE A 383 -0.62 -5.07 -12.34
N LEU A 384 -0.06 -3.91 -12.60
CA LEU A 384 -0.61 -2.64 -12.18
C LEU A 384 -0.64 -1.62 -13.32
N ILE A 385 -1.83 -1.12 -13.64
CA ILE A 385 -2.02 0.06 -14.47
C ILE A 385 -1.97 1.28 -13.56
N LEU A 386 -0.85 2.00 -13.58
CA LEU A 386 -0.59 3.22 -12.82
C LEU A 386 -1.07 4.45 -13.61
N SER A 387 -2.38 4.56 -13.81
CA SER A 387 -2.90 5.72 -14.53
C SER A 387 -2.80 6.97 -13.67
N GLN A 388 -2.13 7.99 -14.18
CA GLN A 388 -1.93 9.27 -13.50
C GLN A 388 -1.86 10.44 -14.49
N TRP A 389 -2.37 11.59 -14.06
CA TRP A 389 -2.44 12.81 -14.86
C TRP A 389 -2.54 14.05 -13.95
N ALA A 390 -2.28 15.24 -14.52
CA ALA A 390 -2.33 16.49 -13.77
C ALA A 390 -3.66 17.25 -13.93
N ASP A 391 -4.15 17.36 -15.17
CA ASP A 391 -5.31 18.18 -15.49
C ASP A 391 -6.63 17.48 -15.12
N PRO A 392 -7.49 18.09 -14.26
CA PRO A 392 -8.80 17.56 -13.96
C PRO A 392 -9.69 17.29 -15.19
N GLU A 393 -9.54 18.06 -16.27
CA GLU A 393 -10.36 17.91 -17.48
C GLU A 393 -10.04 16.61 -18.24
N GLU A 394 -8.85 16.03 -18.04
CA GLU A 394 -8.44 14.77 -18.64
C GLU A 394 -8.95 13.53 -17.87
N SER A 395 -9.64 13.72 -16.76
CA SER A 395 -9.99 12.62 -15.85
C SER A 395 -10.86 11.56 -16.50
N GLU A 396 -11.90 11.93 -17.24
CA GLU A 396 -12.80 10.98 -17.89
C GLU A 396 -12.05 10.10 -18.88
N ARG A 397 -11.24 10.72 -19.75
CA ARG A 397 -10.42 10.01 -20.75
C ARG A 397 -9.44 9.02 -20.12
N ASN A 398 -8.74 9.42 -19.05
CA ASN A 398 -7.77 8.55 -18.36
C ASN A 398 -8.46 7.38 -17.65
N VAL A 399 -9.59 7.63 -16.99
CA VAL A 399 -10.39 6.60 -16.30
C VAL A 399 -10.96 5.59 -17.30
N GLU A 400 -11.53 6.06 -18.43
CA GLU A 400 -12.10 5.19 -19.46
C GLU A 400 -11.03 4.32 -20.12
N TRP A 401 -9.88 4.90 -20.48
CA TRP A 401 -8.74 4.15 -21.02
C TRP A 401 -8.27 3.07 -20.05
N THR A 402 -8.15 3.40 -18.75
CA THR A 402 -7.70 2.45 -17.73
C THR A 402 -8.70 1.28 -17.58
N ARG A 403 -10.00 1.57 -17.60
CA ARG A 403 -11.05 0.54 -17.53
C ARG A 403 -11.02 -0.38 -18.74
N SER A 404 -10.95 0.21 -19.94
CA SER A 404 -10.90 -0.54 -21.20
C SER A 404 -9.65 -1.43 -21.29
N PHE A 405 -8.51 -0.92 -20.82
CA PHE A 405 -7.29 -1.70 -20.75
C PHE A 405 -7.41 -2.86 -19.76
N PHE A 406 -7.90 -2.61 -18.57
CA PHE A 406 -8.09 -3.62 -17.55
C PHE A 406 -9.07 -4.71 -18.01
N GLU A 407 -10.16 -4.34 -18.65
CA GLU A 407 -11.13 -5.27 -19.25
C GLU A 407 -10.48 -6.15 -20.34
N ALA A 408 -9.70 -5.55 -21.23
CA ALA A 408 -8.99 -6.27 -22.29
C ALA A 408 -7.95 -7.27 -21.75
N MET A 409 -7.35 -6.99 -20.58
CA MET A 409 -6.44 -7.89 -19.88
C MET A 409 -7.15 -9.01 -19.12
N GLY A 410 -8.47 -8.90 -18.90
CA GLY A 410 -9.27 -9.83 -18.11
C GLY A 410 -9.05 -11.31 -18.39
N PRO A 411 -8.96 -11.76 -19.67
CA PRO A 411 -8.74 -13.19 -20.01
C PRO A 411 -7.41 -13.77 -19.51
N PHE A 412 -6.44 -12.93 -19.13
CA PHE A 412 -5.10 -13.33 -18.69
C PHE A 412 -4.90 -13.26 -17.19
N PHE A 413 -5.87 -12.70 -16.46
CA PHE A 413 -5.77 -12.54 -15.01
C PHE A 413 -6.03 -13.84 -14.27
N GLU A 414 -5.28 -14.03 -13.19
CA GLU A 414 -5.59 -14.99 -12.14
C GLU A 414 -6.63 -14.42 -11.17
N GLU A 415 -7.21 -15.29 -10.36
CA GLU A 415 -8.03 -14.85 -9.23
C GLU A 415 -7.17 -14.10 -8.21
N GLY A 416 -7.70 -12.98 -7.72
CA GLY A 416 -7.04 -12.18 -6.71
C GLY A 416 -6.49 -10.86 -7.20
N VAL A 417 -6.05 -10.07 -6.22
CA VAL A 417 -5.45 -8.77 -6.43
C VAL A 417 -4.69 -8.34 -5.18
N TYR A 418 -3.64 -7.57 -5.34
CA TYR A 418 -2.94 -6.97 -4.22
C TYR A 418 -3.80 -5.87 -3.58
N VAL A 419 -4.16 -6.06 -2.30
CA VAL A 419 -5.13 -5.19 -1.59
C VAL A 419 -4.70 -3.72 -1.54
N ASN A 420 -3.39 -3.44 -1.51
CA ASN A 420 -2.87 -2.07 -1.51
C ASN A 420 -3.03 -1.34 -2.85
N ASN A 421 -3.22 -2.08 -3.94
CA ASN A 421 -3.45 -1.51 -5.27
C ASN A 421 -4.95 -1.32 -5.59
N LEU A 422 -5.85 -1.82 -4.71
CA LEU A 422 -7.28 -1.67 -4.93
C LEU A 422 -7.73 -0.20 -4.82
N GLY A 423 -8.42 0.25 -5.86
CA GLY A 423 -9.27 1.43 -5.83
C GLY A 423 -10.57 1.19 -5.04
N ASP A 424 -11.60 1.96 -5.36
CA ASP A 424 -12.96 1.73 -4.85
C ASP A 424 -13.72 0.84 -5.83
N GLU A 425 -13.56 -0.51 -5.69
CA GLU A 425 -13.95 -1.49 -6.69
C GLU A 425 -15.09 -2.43 -6.24
N GLY A 426 -15.62 -2.21 -5.05
CA GLY A 426 -16.73 -2.99 -4.51
C GLY A 426 -16.33 -4.26 -3.76
N GLU A 427 -17.33 -4.92 -3.16
CA GLU A 427 -17.12 -6.03 -2.21
C GLU A 427 -16.50 -7.28 -2.84
N ASP A 428 -16.84 -7.58 -4.09
CA ASP A 428 -16.32 -8.79 -4.75
C ASP A 428 -14.81 -8.70 -4.96
N ARG A 429 -14.29 -7.52 -5.31
CA ARG A 429 -12.85 -7.30 -5.43
C ARG A 429 -12.14 -7.34 -4.07
N VAL A 430 -12.78 -6.84 -3.01
CA VAL A 430 -12.28 -6.96 -1.64
C VAL A 430 -12.21 -8.43 -1.22
N LYS A 431 -13.24 -9.23 -1.52
CA LYS A 431 -13.21 -10.67 -1.26
C LYS A 431 -12.11 -11.37 -2.05
N ALA A 432 -11.94 -11.03 -3.33
CA ALA A 432 -10.87 -11.57 -4.17
C ALA A 432 -9.47 -11.23 -3.60
N ALA A 433 -9.27 -10.02 -3.06
CA ALA A 433 -8.01 -9.64 -2.44
C ALA A 433 -7.66 -10.46 -1.20
N TYR A 434 -8.67 -10.87 -0.43
CA TYR A 434 -8.48 -11.70 0.77
C TYR A 434 -8.65 -13.21 0.51
N GLY A 435 -9.11 -13.60 -0.66
CA GLY A 435 -9.16 -14.97 -1.15
C GLY A 435 -9.66 -15.98 -0.11
N ALA A 436 -8.97 -17.09 0.05
CA ALA A 436 -9.33 -18.15 1.01
C ALA A 436 -9.32 -17.70 2.49
N ASN A 437 -8.64 -16.60 2.81
CA ASN A 437 -8.56 -16.08 4.19
C ASN A 437 -9.77 -15.18 4.56
N PHE A 438 -10.66 -14.86 3.61
CA PHE A 438 -11.77 -13.92 3.83
C PHE A 438 -12.69 -14.32 4.99
N GLU A 439 -13.08 -15.59 5.10
CA GLU A 439 -13.99 -16.04 6.15
C GLU A 439 -13.36 -15.93 7.56
N ARG A 440 -12.07 -16.23 7.69
CA ARG A 440 -11.34 -16.03 8.94
C ARG A 440 -11.22 -14.55 9.30
N LEU A 441 -10.97 -13.68 8.32
CA LEU A 441 -10.96 -12.23 8.50
C LEU A 441 -12.34 -11.69 8.89
N LEU A 442 -13.41 -12.22 8.32
CA LEU A 442 -14.79 -11.87 8.65
C LEU A 442 -15.12 -12.21 10.13
N ALA A 443 -14.72 -13.39 10.60
CA ALA A 443 -14.86 -13.77 11.99
C ALA A 443 -14.07 -12.84 12.92
N LEU A 444 -12.84 -12.53 12.54
CA LEU A 444 -11.99 -11.61 13.29
C LEU A 444 -12.56 -10.18 13.35
N LYS A 445 -13.13 -9.70 12.24
CA LYS A 445 -13.85 -8.42 12.20
C LYS A 445 -15.02 -8.40 13.18
N GLY A 446 -15.79 -9.47 13.24
CA GLY A 446 -16.87 -9.62 14.21
C GLY A 446 -16.41 -9.58 15.68
N LYS A 447 -15.18 -10.01 15.96
CA LYS A 447 -14.58 -9.98 17.30
C LYS A 447 -14.05 -8.58 17.67
N TYR A 448 -13.24 -7.95 16.81
CA TYR A 448 -12.50 -6.72 17.15
C TYR A 448 -13.21 -5.42 16.74
N ASP A 449 -14.11 -5.48 15.77
CA ASP A 449 -14.88 -4.31 15.32
C ASP A 449 -16.31 -4.70 14.90
N PRO A 450 -17.14 -5.20 15.83
CA PRO A 450 -18.50 -5.65 15.53
C PRO A 450 -19.44 -4.54 15.06
N THR A 451 -19.10 -3.28 15.32
CA THR A 451 -19.89 -2.11 14.89
C THR A 451 -19.43 -1.54 13.56
N ASN A 452 -18.37 -2.10 12.96
CA ASN A 452 -17.76 -1.60 11.73
C ASN A 452 -17.32 -0.13 11.81
N LEU A 453 -16.71 0.25 12.93
CA LEU A 453 -16.13 1.59 13.11
C LEU A 453 -15.02 1.84 12.09
N PHE A 454 -14.11 0.86 11.91
CA PHE A 454 -13.01 0.90 10.94
C PHE A 454 -13.48 0.41 9.57
N ARG A 455 -14.31 1.22 8.89
CA ARG A 455 -14.89 0.91 7.57
C ARG A 455 -14.26 1.64 6.39
N LEU A 456 -13.41 2.66 6.66
CA LEU A 456 -12.74 3.43 5.62
C LEU A 456 -11.37 2.80 5.28
N ASN A 457 -11.46 1.61 4.69
CA ASN A 457 -10.37 0.78 4.18
C ASN A 457 -10.93 -0.12 3.06
N GLN A 458 -10.24 -1.19 2.68
CA GLN A 458 -10.82 -2.29 1.92
C GLN A 458 -11.66 -3.12 2.90
N ASN A 459 -12.90 -2.67 3.10
CA ASN A 459 -13.72 -3.02 4.26
C ASN A 459 -14.23 -4.45 4.23
N ILE A 460 -13.97 -5.16 5.31
CA ILE A 460 -14.60 -6.44 5.64
C ILE A 460 -15.79 -6.11 6.55
N ARG A 461 -17.01 -6.25 6.03
CA ARG A 461 -18.22 -5.96 6.83
C ARG A 461 -18.44 -7.07 7.84
N PRO A 462 -18.60 -6.75 9.15
CA PRO A 462 -18.90 -7.79 10.15
C PRO A 462 -20.22 -8.47 9.81
N PRO A 463 -20.40 -9.76 10.19
CA PRO A 463 -21.67 -10.44 10.02
C PRO A 463 -22.77 -9.66 10.75
N ALA A 464 -23.94 -9.54 10.13
CA ALA A 464 -25.08 -8.89 10.78
C ALA A 464 -25.30 -9.57 12.15
N GLN A 465 -25.25 -8.78 13.24
CA GLN A 465 -25.59 -9.30 14.55
C GLN A 465 -27.00 -9.88 14.45
N ALA A 466 -27.13 -11.18 14.64
CA ALA A 466 -28.43 -11.78 14.85
C ALA A 466 -29.09 -10.98 15.97
N ALA A 467 -30.21 -10.32 15.68
CA ALA A 467 -30.94 -9.54 16.65
C ALA A 467 -31.05 -10.44 17.91
N SER A 468 -30.36 -10.06 18.97
CA SER A 468 -30.45 -10.76 20.25
C SER A 468 -31.91 -10.64 20.68
N GLY A 469 -32.68 -11.70 20.39
CA GLY A 469 -34.03 -11.83 20.89
C GLY A 469 -33.96 -11.74 22.40
N VAL A 470 -34.35 -10.60 22.92
CA VAL A 470 -34.78 -10.53 24.32
C VAL A 470 -36.02 -11.39 24.38
N VAL A 471 -35.83 -12.63 24.86
CA VAL A 471 -36.93 -13.47 25.31
C VAL A 471 -37.37 -12.89 26.64
N PRO A 472 -38.68 -12.63 26.82
CA PRO A 472 -39.25 -11.95 27.98
C PRO A 472 -39.07 -12.73 29.29
#